data_c242612f4282751e80c7b1ec0de52955
#
_entry.id   c242612f4282751e80c7b1ec0de52955
#
_cell.length_a   1.000
_cell.length_b   1.000
_cell.length_c   1.000
_cell.angle_alpha   90.00
_cell.angle_beta   90.00
_cell.angle_gamma   90.00
#
_symmetry.space_group_name_H-M   'P 1'
#
loop_
_entity.id
_entity.type
_entity.pdbx_description
1 polymer ?
#
loop_
_entity_poly.entity_id
_entity_poly.type
_entity_poly.pdbx_seq_one_letter_code
_entity_poly.pdbx_strand_id
1 'polypeptide(L)'
;MRPPSNQRHVTYKRREVGIYHPIENKLMEEHGLTYSDLCKKGIKTLQMFFEKGAINHIKANYKKADVISGTNIFAHVNKLDTFMKGVRSLINPNTGVFVTESHYAVNIIDQMQFDSIYHEHLRFFLLKPLILLLKNYGFKVIDATKIPNYAGSIRIAATLNHKIKTKNSVKKILEEEKRKGFYKNEKYKNFLKNVKKVKKN
;
A
#
# COMPACT_ATOMS: atom_id res chain seq x y z
N MET A 1 18.39 -17.32 -1.04
CA MET A 1 17.62 -16.76 0.10
C MET A 1 17.12 -15.39 -0.31
N ARG A 2 15.79 -15.17 -0.34
CA ARG A 2 15.22 -13.84 -0.59
C ARG A 2 15.31 -13.03 0.71
N PRO A 3 15.69 -11.74 0.67
CA PRO A 3 15.60 -10.92 1.87
C PRO A 3 14.13 -10.81 2.29
N PRO A 4 13.82 -10.84 3.58
CA PRO A 4 12.47 -10.69 4.07
C PRO A 4 11.88 -9.34 3.68
N SER A 5 10.60 -9.32 3.34
CA SER A 5 9.82 -8.16 2.89
C SER A 5 9.56 -7.17 4.04
N ASN A 6 10.61 -6.54 4.54
CA ASN A 6 10.62 -5.83 5.81
C ASN A 6 10.52 -4.32 5.69
N GLN A 7 9.50 -3.79 5.04
CA GLN A 7 9.23 -2.35 5.19
C GLN A 7 7.72 -2.09 5.16
N ARG A 8 7.06 -2.40 6.28
CA ARG A 8 5.65 -2.10 6.49
C ARG A 8 5.52 -0.88 7.39
N HIS A 9 5.77 0.31 6.82
CA HIS A 9 5.69 1.57 7.56
C HIS A 9 4.50 2.40 7.12
N VAL A 10 3.73 2.89 8.08
CA VAL A 10 2.93 4.10 7.90
C VAL A 10 3.72 5.26 8.49
N THR A 11 4.26 6.12 7.64
CA THR A 11 5.10 7.25 8.06
C THR A 11 4.32 8.56 8.01
N TYR A 12 4.48 9.36 9.04
CA TYR A 12 3.80 10.63 9.23
C TYR A 12 4.82 11.77 9.22
N LYS A 13 4.85 12.63 8.17
CA LYS A 13 5.81 13.72 8.04
C LYS A 13 5.24 15.09 8.46
N ARG A 14 5.69 15.59 9.49
CA ARG A 14 6.24 16.83 10.05
C ARG A 14 6.73 16.63 11.48
N ARG A 15 6.54 15.46 12.06
CA ARG A 15 7.24 14.83 13.18
C ARG A 15 6.94 13.36 12.97
N GLU A 16 7.90 12.62 12.45
CA GLU A 16 7.72 11.24 12.01
C GLU A 16 7.22 10.36 13.15
N VAL A 17 6.04 9.76 12.97
CA VAL A 17 5.52 8.70 13.84
C VAL A 17 5.44 7.46 12.98
N GLY A 18 6.31 6.50 13.25
CA GLY A 18 6.23 5.17 12.67
C GLY A 18 5.28 4.31 13.49
N ILE A 19 4.41 3.55 12.83
CA ILE A 19 3.57 2.55 13.49
C ILE A 19 4.07 1.19 13.06
N TYR A 20 4.48 0.37 14.03
CA TYR A 20 4.99 -0.96 13.82
C TYR A 20 3.96 -2.01 14.22
N HIS A 21 3.89 -3.07 13.42
CA HIS A 21 3.13 -4.24 13.77
C HIS A 21 3.90 -5.06 14.82
N PRO A 22 3.27 -5.56 15.92
CA PRO A 22 3.95 -6.34 16.95
C PRO A 22 4.71 -7.59 16.46
N ILE A 23 4.24 -8.22 15.38
CA ILE A 23 4.92 -9.36 14.74
C ILE A 23 6.24 -8.94 14.09
N GLU A 24 6.35 -7.68 13.64
CA GLU A 24 7.56 -7.15 12.99
C GLU A 24 8.70 -6.93 13.97
N ASN A 25 8.41 -6.75 15.27
CA ASN A 25 9.46 -6.65 16.28
C ASN A 25 10.33 -7.90 16.34
N LYS A 26 9.73 -9.08 16.31
CA LYS A 26 10.48 -10.34 16.32
C LYS A 26 11.37 -10.47 15.09
N LEU A 27 10.85 -10.11 13.91
CA LEU A 27 11.62 -10.10 12.67
C LEU A 27 12.69 -9.00 12.64
N MET A 28 12.43 -7.84 13.26
CA MET A 28 13.41 -6.76 13.36
C MET A 28 14.53 -7.10 14.34
N GLU A 29 14.21 -7.74 15.46
CA GLU A 29 15.20 -8.25 16.43
C GLU A 29 16.08 -9.33 15.78
N GLU A 30 15.51 -10.22 14.99
CA GLU A 30 16.24 -11.25 14.21
C GLU A 30 17.18 -10.63 13.15
N HIS A 31 16.93 -9.39 12.71
CA HIS A 31 17.73 -8.67 11.70
C HIS A 31 18.53 -7.48 12.27
N GLY A 32 18.61 -7.37 13.58
CA GLY A 32 19.45 -6.36 14.26
C GLY A 32 18.91 -4.92 14.21
N LEU A 33 17.63 -4.73 13.88
CA LEU A 33 16.94 -3.43 13.95
C LEU A 33 15.88 -3.47 15.04
N THR A 34 16.02 -2.65 16.07
CA THR A 34 15.06 -2.60 17.17
C THR A 34 14.21 -1.33 17.16
N TYR A 35 13.07 -1.36 17.83
CA TYR A 35 12.28 -0.17 18.18
C TYR A 35 13.18 0.91 18.81
N SER A 36 14.12 0.51 19.66
CA SER A 36 15.11 1.38 20.29
C SER A 36 15.97 2.12 19.27
N ASP A 37 16.36 1.47 18.14
CA ASP A 37 17.22 2.09 17.13
C ASP A 37 16.51 3.19 16.36
N LEU A 38 15.21 3.08 16.16
CA LEU A 38 14.40 4.12 15.55
C LEU A 38 14.20 5.30 16.49
N CYS A 39 13.95 5.02 17.76
CA CYS A 39 13.85 6.06 18.80
C CYS A 39 15.17 6.82 18.94
N LYS A 40 16.34 6.13 18.91
CA LYS A 40 17.67 6.73 18.92
C LYS A 40 17.91 7.65 17.71
N LYS A 41 17.31 7.33 16.56
CA LYS A 41 17.34 8.20 15.36
C LYS A 41 16.34 9.36 15.43
N GLY A 42 15.67 9.57 16.55
CA GLY A 42 14.69 10.65 16.74
C GLY A 42 13.34 10.40 16.07
N ILE A 43 13.09 9.19 15.55
CA ILE A 43 11.81 8.83 14.95
C ILE A 43 10.86 8.40 16.07
N LYS A 44 9.81 9.19 16.31
CA LYS A 44 8.77 8.81 17.26
C LYS A 44 7.98 7.63 16.68
N THR A 45 8.02 6.50 17.36
CA THR A 45 7.42 5.25 16.87
C THR A 45 6.39 4.74 17.87
N LEU A 46 5.20 4.36 17.38
CA LEU A 46 4.16 3.70 18.15
C LEU A 46 4.15 2.21 17.83
N GLN A 47 4.41 1.38 18.84
CA GLN A 47 4.38 -0.06 18.74
C GLN A 47 2.93 -0.56 18.89
N MET A 48 2.10 -0.35 17.87
CA MET A 48 0.68 -0.64 17.86
C MET A 48 0.22 -1.01 16.45
N PHE A 49 -0.89 -1.74 16.36
CA PHE A 49 -1.62 -1.86 15.09
C PHE A 49 -2.26 -0.52 14.71
N PHE A 50 -2.29 -0.19 13.41
CA PHE A 50 -2.99 0.99 12.92
C PHE A 50 -4.50 0.76 12.95
N GLU A 51 -5.04 0.69 14.16
CA GLU A 51 -6.45 0.54 14.49
C GLU A 51 -6.92 1.70 15.37
N LYS A 52 -8.13 1.61 15.90
CA LYS A 52 -8.79 2.68 16.67
C LYS A 52 -7.91 3.25 17.79
N GLY A 53 -7.14 2.41 18.49
CA GLY A 53 -6.24 2.85 19.57
C GLY A 53 -5.15 3.79 19.08
N ALA A 54 -4.39 3.36 18.09
CA ALA A 54 -3.31 4.18 17.48
C ALA A 54 -3.87 5.45 16.83
N ILE A 55 -4.98 5.34 16.09
CA ILE A 55 -5.63 6.48 15.44
C ILE A 55 -6.06 7.54 16.48
N ASN A 56 -6.66 7.13 17.59
CA ASN A 56 -7.08 8.04 18.65
C ASN A 56 -5.87 8.67 19.35
N HIS A 57 -4.82 7.88 19.62
CA HIS A 57 -3.58 8.40 20.20
C HIS A 57 -2.96 9.48 19.32
N ILE A 58 -2.85 9.21 17.99
CA ILE A 58 -2.29 10.18 17.04
C ILE A 58 -3.16 11.45 16.99
N LYS A 59 -4.49 11.32 16.97
CA LYS A 59 -5.39 12.49 16.96
C LYS A 59 -5.25 13.37 18.20
N ALA A 60 -5.05 12.76 19.38
CA ALA A 60 -4.93 13.47 20.63
C ALA A 60 -3.59 14.22 20.75
N ASN A 61 -2.51 13.68 20.16
CA ASN A 61 -1.16 14.17 20.42
C ASN A 61 -0.52 14.89 19.22
N TYR A 62 -1.11 14.80 18.02
CA TYR A 62 -0.51 15.33 16.79
C TYR A 62 -1.52 16.09 15.93
N LYS A 63 -1.03 17.06 15.17
CA LYS A 63 -1.82 17.76 14.14
C LYS A 63 -2.08 16.84 12.95
N LYS A 64 -2.96 17.27 12.04
CA LYS A 64 -3.20 16.59 10.76
C LYS A 64 -1.92 16.45 9.95
N ALA A 65 -1.77 15.29 9.29
CA ALA A 65 -0.62 14.99 8.47
C ALA A 65 -0.67 15.64 7.09
N ASP A 66 0.44 16.17 6.64
CA ASP A 66 0.61 16.57 5.24
C ASP A 66 0.97 15.37 4.36
N VAL A 67 1.63 14.35 4.91
CA VAL A 67 1.90 13.08 4.19
C VAL A 67 1.62 11.90 5.11
N ILE A 68 0.86 10.93 4.60
CA ILE A 68 0.75 9.59 5.18
C ILE A 68 1.25 8.61 4.12
N SER A 69 2.21 7.76 4.46
CA SER A 69 2.71 6.74 3.55
C SER A 69 2.56 5.33 4.11
N GLY A 70 2.28 4.38 3.23
CA GLY A 70 2.19 2.97 3.58
C GLY A 70 2.73 2.10 2.43
N THR A 71 3.95 1.58 2.59
CA THR A 71 4.61 0.74 1.60
C THR A 71 4.43 -0.73 1.98
N ASN A 72 3.87 -1.53 1.06
CA ASN A 72 3.58 -2.96 1.23
C ASN A 72 2.66 -3.32 2.43
N ILE A 73 1.91 -2.34 2.94
CA ILE A 73 0.94 -2.55 4.03
C ILE A 73 -0.44 -2.85 3.47
N PHE A 74 -0.84 -2.12 2.43
CA PHE A 74 -2.23 -2.04 1.99
C PHE A 74 -2.80 -3.38 1.53
N ALA A 75 -1.95 -4.26 0.97
CA ALA A 75 -2.32 -5.62 0.59
C ALA A 75 -2.59 -6.54 1.80
N HIS A 76 -1.97 -6.26 2.96
CA HIS A 76 -2.02 -7.07 4.17
C HIS A 76 -3.07 -6.61 5.19
N VAL A 77 -3.63 -5.41 5.03
CA VAL A 77 -4.61 -4.87 5.98
C VAL A 77 -5.88 -5.70 5.99
N ASN A 78 -6.20 -6.35 7.11
CA ASN A 78 -7.43 -7.13 7.25
C ASN A 78 -8.66 -6.21 7.30
N LYS A 79 -8.65 -5.23 8.23
CA LYS A 79 -9.75 -4.27 8.44
C LYS A 79 -9.55 -3.01 7.58
N LEU A 80 -9.68 -3.15 6.26
CA LEU A 80 -9.40 -2.07 5.31
C LEU A 80 -10.28 -0.83 5.53
N ASP A 81 -11.54 -1.00 5.93
CA ASP A 81 -12.44 0.11 6.26
C ASP A 81 -11.91 0.93 7.45
N THR A 82 -11.52 0.28 8.53
CA THR A 82 -10.94 0.93 9.71
C THR A 82 -9.65 1.67 9.34
N PHE A 83 -8.79 1.03 8.55
CA PHE A 83 -7.55 1.62 8.07
C PHE A 83 -7.81 2.90 7.26
N MET A 84 -8.69 2.82 6.26
CA MET A 84 -8.98 3.97 5.39
C MET A 84 -9.69 5.11 6.12
N LYS A 85 -10.61 4.81 7.02
CA LYS A 85 -11.24 5.80 7.92
C LYS A 85 -10.19 6.46 8.82
N GLY A 86 -9.23 5.68 9.32
CA GLY A 86 -8.08 6.18 10.07
C GLY A 86 -7.24 7.15 9.26
N VAL A 87 -6.77 6.75 8.08
CA VAL A 87 -5.99 7.59 7.16
C VAL A 87 -6.75 8.90 6.86
N ARG A 88 -8.03 8.80 6.46
CA ARG A 88 -8.88 9.96 6.21
C ARG A 88 -8.98 10.90 7.41
N SER A 89 -9.05 10.35 8.61
CA SER A 89 -9.21 11.13 9.84
C SER A 89 -7.94 11.84 10.28
N LEU A 90 -6.79 11.36 9.87
CA LEU A 90 -5.47 11.88 10.27
C LEU A 90 -4.87 12.84 9.24
N ILE A 91 -5.23 12.71 7.99
CA ILE A 91 -4.65 13.51 6.89
C ILE A 91 -5.23 14.92 6.85
N ASN A 92 -4.39 15.89 6.47
CA ASN A 92 -4.83 17.27 6.23
C ASN A 92 -5.73 17.30 4.97
N PRO A 93 -6.99 17.78 5.05
CA PRO A 93 -7.90 17.73 3.91
C PRO A 93 -7.51 18.66 2.77
N ASN A 94 -6.71 19.70 3.03
CA ASN A 94 -6.35 20.72 2.04
C ASN A 94 -4.99 20.43 1.36
N THR A 95 -3.99 19.99 2.14
CA THR A 95 -2.60 19.81 1.69
C THR A 95 -2.15 18.36 1.71
N GLY A 96 -2.88 17.50 2.41
CA GLY A 96 -2.44 16.16 2.72
C GLY A 96 -2.45 15.21 1.51
N VAL A 97 -1.39 14.40 1.43
CA VAL A 97 -1.23 13.35 0.41
C VAL A 97 -1.05 12.00 1.09
N PHE A 98 -1.91 11.05 0.72
CA PHE A 98 -1.75 9.64 1.07
C PHE A 98 -1.00 8.92 -0.05
N VAL A 99 0.13 8.30 0.29
CA VAL A 99 0.96 7.52 -0.63
C VAL A 99 0.91 6.05 -0.22
N THR A 100 0.56 5.16 -1.14
CA THR A 100 0.64 3.72 -0.90
C THR A 100 1.35 3.01 -2.05
N GLU A 101 2.07 1.95 -1.72
CA GLU A 101 2.73 1.07 -2.66
C GLU A 101 2.33 -0.36 -2.37
N SER A 102 2.01 -1.13 -3.41
CA SER A 102 1.59 -2.53 -3.29
C SER A 102 2.00 -3.30 -4.54
N HIS A 103 2.10 -4.63 -4.43
CA HIS A 103 2.28 -5.51 -5.58
C HIS A 103 1.24 -5.19 -6.66
N TYR A 104 1.71 -5.07 -7.90
CA TYR A 104 0.87 -4.73 -9.02
C TYR A 104 0.36 -5.98 -9.72
N ALA A 105 -0.94 -6.19 -9.69
CA ALA A 105 -1.57 -7.40 -10.24
C ALA A 105 -1.23 -7.64 -11.73
N VAL A 106 -0.94 -6.58 -12.50
CA VAL A 106 -0.47 -6.69 -13.89
C VAL A 106 0.81 -7.49 -13.98
N ASN A 107 1.80 -7.20 -13.12
CA ASN A 107 3.09 -7.90 -13.13
C ASN A 107 2.94 -9.36 -12.69
N ILE A 108 2.14 -9.60 -11.65
CA ILE A 108 1.88 -10.96 -11.15
C ILE A 108 1.32 -11.85 -12.27
N ILE A 109 0.35 -11.34 -13.04
CA ILE A 109 -0.34 -12.11 -14.09
C ILE A 109 0.53 -12.20 -15.35
N ASP A 110 1.13 -11.09 -15.82
CA ASP A 110 1.91 -11.07 -17.05
C ASP A 110 3.24 -11.85 -16.92
N GLN A 111 3.84 -11.87 -15.73
CA GLN A 111 5.11 -12.54 -15.45
C GLN A 111 4.93 -13.90 -14.76
N MET A 112 3.70 -14.42 -14.67
CA MET A 112 3.39 -15.72 -14.07
C MET A 112 3.91 -15.89 -12.63
N GLN A 113 3.89 -14.81 -11.82
CA GLN A 113 4.37 -14.78 -10.44
C GLN A 113 3.31 -15.36 -9.48
N PHE A 114 2.77 -16.54 -9.77
CA PHE A 114 1.71 -17.14 -8.96
C PHE A 114 2.18 -17.55 -7.56
N ASP A 115 3.48 -17.73 -7.36
CA ASP A 115 4.12 -17.96 -6.06
C ASP A 115 3.98 -16.74 -5.10
N SER A 116 3.72 -15.56 -5.66
CA SER A 116 3.40 -14.35 -4.87
C SER A 116 1.99 -14.37 -4.27
N ILE A 117 1.14 -15.33 -4.69
CA ILE A 117 -0.23 -15.49 -4.20
C ILE A 117 -0.21 -16.44 -3.01
N TYR A 118 -0.07 -15.88 -1.81
CA TYR A 118 -0.05 -16.62 -0.54
C TYR A 118 -0.89 -15.90 0.54
N HIS A 119 -1.11 -16.56 1.67
CA HIS A 119 -2.10 -16.19 2.68
C HIS A 119 -1.92 -14.79 3.31
N GLU A 120 -0.71 -14.23 3.31
CA GLU A 120 -0.48 -12.88 3.85
C GLU A 120 -0.92 -11.76 2.88
N HIS A 121 -0.95 -12.04 1.57
CA HIS A 121 -1.43 -11.10 0.57
C HIS A 121 -2.94 -11.23 0.39
N LEU A 122 -3.70 -10.53 1.21
CA LEU A 122 -5.16 -10.57 1.17
C LEU A 122 -5.75 -9.94 -0.10
N ARG A 123 -4.98 -9.07 -0.78
CA ARG A 123 -5.44 -8.30 -1.95
C ARG A 123 -4.30 -8.02 -2.91
N PHE A 124 -4.65 -8.08 -4.18
CA PHE A 124 -3.81 -7.64 -5.29
C PHE A 124 -4.53 -6.53 -6.03
N PHE A 125 -3.81 -5.47 -6.38
CA PHE A 125 -4.43 -4.27 -6.92
C PHE A 125 -4.08 -4.06 -8.40
N LEU A 126 -5.14 -3.76 -9.18
CA LEU A 126 -5.07 -2.97 -10.39
C LEU A 126 -5.33 -1.51 -10.04
N LEU A 127 -4.90 -0.58 -10.88
CA LEU A 127 -5.11 0.85 -10.62
C LEU A 127 -6.59 1.24 -10.63
N LYS A 128 -7.40 0.70 -11.56
CA LYS A 128 -8.82 1.04 -11.64
C LYS A 128 -9.61 0.67 -10.38
N PRO A 129 -9.57 -0.57 -9.85
CA PRO A 129 -10.20 -0.91 -8.58
C PRO A 129 -9.67 -0.08 -7.40
N LEU A 130 -8.37 0.22 -7.39
CA LEU A 130 -7.75 1.02 -6.33
C LEU A 130 -8.27 2.45 -6.32
N ILE A 131 -8.47 3.08 -7.50
CA ILE A 131 -9.11 4.40 -7.63
C ILE A 131 -10.54 4.36 -7.07
N LEU A 132 -11.32 3.34 -7.41
CA LEU A 132 -12.70 3.19 -6.93
C LEU A 132 -12.74 3.01 -5.40
N LEU A 133 -11.86 2.16 -4.86
CA LEU A 133 -11.72 1.97 -3.43
C LEU A 133 -11.45 3.29 -2.72
N LEU A 134 -10.44 4.05 -3.16
CA LEU A 134 -10.05 5.31 -2.54
C LEU A 134 -11.13 6.39 -2.67
N LYS A 135 -11.86 6.40 -3.77
CA LYS A 135 -13.00 7.31 -3.99
C LYS A 135 -14.09 7.09 -2.94
N ASN A 136 -14.36 5.86 -2.51
CA ASN A 136 -15.36 5.56 -1.48
C ASN A 136 -15.02 6.20 -0.12
N TYR A 137 -13.74 6.51 0.11
CA TYR A 137 -13.28 7.24 1.31
C TYR A 137 -13.02 8.73 1.03
N GLY A 138 -13.46 9.25 -0.12
CA GLY A 138 -13.35 10.65 -0.51
C GLY A 138 -11.99 11.06 -1.05
N PHE A 139 -11.08 10.10 -1.31
CA PHE A 139 -9.79 10.40 -1.93
C PHE A 139 -9.88 10.44 -3.46
N LYS A 140 -9.13 11.36 -4.03
CA LYS A 140 -8.85 11.45 -5.46
C LYS A 140 -7.41 11.02 -5.71
N VAL A 141 -7.18 10.04 -6.57
CA VAL A 141 -5.83 9.67 -7.03
C VAL A 141 -5.31 10.75 -7.96
N ILE A 142 -4.15 11.29 -7.62
CA ILE A 142 -3.50 12.38 -8.35
C ILE A 142 -2.26 11.95 -9.12
N ASP A 143 -1.62 10.85 -8.71
CA ASP A 143 -0.46 10.29 -9.40
C ASP A 143 -0.42 8.77 -9.25
N ALA A 144 0.18 8.08 -10.22
CA ALA A 144 0.45 6.66 -10.20
C ALA A 144 1.75 6.35 -10.93
N THR A 145 2.61 5.51 -10.34
CA THR A 145 3.92 5.15 -10.88
C THR A 145 4.15 3.66 -10.69
N LYS A 146 4.65 3.00 -11.74
CA LYS A 146 5.14 1.62 -11.62
C LYS A 146 6.54 1.63 -11.01
N ILE A 147 6.75 0.78 -10.04
CA ILE A 147 8.02 0.64 -9.33
C ILE A 147 8.56 -0.77 -9.61
N PRO A 148 9.84 -0.90 -10.03
CA PRO A 148 10.42 -2.21 -10.39
C PRO A 148 10.68 -3.12 -9.18
N ASN A 149 10.64 -2.56 -7.95
CA ASN A 149 10.88 -3.32 -6.73
C ASN A 149 9.86 -4.44 -6.53
N TYR A 150 10.26 -5.49 -5.83
CA TYR A 150 9.40 -6.64 -5.47
C TYR A 150 8.70 -7.28 -6.67
N ALA A 151 9.47 -7.48 -7.76
CA ALA A 151 8.95 -8.04 -9.00
C ALA A 151 7.82 -7.20 -9.65
N GLY A 152 7.69 -5.96 -9.28
CA GLY A 152 6.78 -4.96 -9.82
C GLY A 152 5.67 -4.54 -8.87
N SER A 153 5.73 -3.28 -8.47
CA SER A 153 4.75 -2.61 -7.60
C SER A 153 4.09 -1.45 -8.33
N ILE A 154 2.94 -1.02 -7.82
CA ILE A 154 2.32 0.24 -8.17
C ILE A 154 2.30 1.15 -6.94
N ARG A 155 2.87 2.35 -7.10
CA ARG A 155 2.78 3.42 -6.11
C ARG A 155 1.77 4.43 -6.57
N ILE A 156 0.88 4.84 -5.68
CA ILE A 156 -0.10 5.89 -5.95
C ILE A 156 0.02 7.01 -4.92
N ALA A 157 -0.34 8.22 -5.35
CA ALA A 157 -0.58 9.36 -4.48
C ALA A 157 -2.05 9.78 -4.59
N ALA A 158 -2.70 9.99 -3.45
CA ALA A 158 -4.11 10.37 -3.37
C ALA A 158 -4.31 11.50 -2.35
N THR A 159 -5.32 12.33 -2.55
CA THR A 159 -5.61 13.48 -1.70
C THR A 159 -7.11 13.67 -1.50
N LEU A 160 -7.51 14.34 -0.42
CA LEU A 160 -8.88 14.81 -0.20
C LEU A 160 -9.18 16.11 -0.92
N ASN A 161 -8.15 16.86 -1.36
CA ASN A 161 -8.30 18.10 -2.11
C ASN A 161 -8.57 17.82 -3.59
N HIS A 162 -9.83 17.84 -3.98
CA HIS A 162 -10.27 17.57 -5.35
C HIS A 162 -9.88 18.66 -6.37
N LYS A 163 -9.39 19.82 -5.92
CA LYS A 163 -8.88 20.89 -6.80
C LYS A 163 -7.54 20.52 -7.44
N ILE A 164 -6.75 19.62 -6.81
CA ILE A 164 -5.47 19.15 -7.34
C ILE A 164 -5.72 18.33 -8.61
N LYS A 165 -5.04 18.69 -9.70
CA LYS A 165 -5.17 18.00 -10.99
C LYS A 165 -4.52 16.62 -10.94
N THR A 166 -5.17 15.63 -11.53
CA THR A 166 -4.61 14.27 -11.73
C THR A 166 -3.58 14.33 -12.86
N LYS A 167 -2.40 13.74 -12.62
CA LYS A 167 -1.34 13.63 -13.62
C LYS A 167 -1.69 12.66 -14.74
N ASN A 168 -1.08 12.86 -15.90
CA ASN A 168 -1.29 11.98 -17.07
C ASN A 168 -0.79 10.53 -16.86
N SER A 169 0.11 10.31 -15.90
CA SER A 169 0.57 8.98 -15.47
C SER A 169 -0.59 8.04 -15.14
N VAL A 170 -1.61 8.53 -14.43
CA VAL A 170 -2.81 7.76 -14.06
C VAL A 170 -3.56 7.31 -15.31
N LYS A 171 -3.79 8.21 -16.27
CA LYS A 171 -4.47 7.90 -17.54
C LYS A 171 -3.71 6.85 -18.33
N LYS A 172 -2.39 7.01 -18.49
CA LYS A 172 -1.52 6.09 -19.22
C LYS A 172 -1.57 4.66 -18.65
N ILE A 173 -1.54 4.52 -17.33
CA ILE A 173 -1.60 3.20 -16.67
C ILE A 173 -2.98 2.58 -16.83
N LEU A 174 -4.07 3.34 -16.70
CA LEU A 174 -5.43 2.84 -16.95
C LEU A 174 -5.65 2.36 -18.39
N GLU A 175 -5.12 3.09 -19.36
CA GLU A 175 -5.16 2.70 -20.77
C GLU A 175 -4.37 1.42 -21.03
N GLU A 176 -3.21 1.27 -20.39
CA GLU A 176 -2.41 0.05 -20.47
C GLU A 176 -3.15 -1.16 -19.86
N GLU A 177 -3.73 -1.03 -18.65
CA GLU A 177 -4.55 -2.09 -18.05
C GLU A 177 -5.69 -2.52 -18.99
N LYS A 178 -6.39 -1.54 -19.58
CA LYS A 178 -7.48 -1.79 -20.54
C LYS A 178 -6.97 -2.51 -21.80
N ARG A 179 -5.90 -2.01 -22.41
CA ARG A 179 -5.29 -2.58 -23.63
C ARG A 179 -4.82 -4.02 -23.41
N LYS A 180 -4.23 -4.31 -22.23
CA LYS A 180 -3.76 -5.64 -21.84
C LYS A 180 -4.90 -6.59 -21.43
N GLY A 181 -6.17 -6.14 -21.42
CA GLY A 181 -7.34 -6.95 -21.13
C GLY A 181 -7.60 -7.23 -19.65
N PHE A 182 -6.98 -6.48 -18.71
CA PHE A 182 -7.15 -6.71 -17.28
C PHE A 182 -8.56 -6.44 -16.74
N TYR A 183 -9.44 -5.88 -17.54
CA TYR A 183 -10.85 -5.68 -17.18
C TYR A 183 -11.78 -6.76 -17.77
N LYS A 184 -11.21 -7.84 -18.37
CA LYS A 184 -11.92 -8.95 -18.98
C LYS A 184 -11.62 -10.26 -18.24
N ASN A 185 -12.63 -11.09 -18.01
CA ASN A 185 -12.49 -12.39 -17.35
C ASN A 185 -11.53 -13.34 -18.08
N GLU A 186 -11.46 -13.23 -19.41
CA GLU A 186 -10.61 -14.07 -20.25
C GLU A 186 -9.13 -14.01 -19.86
N LYS A 187 -8.63 -12.83 -19.48
CA LYS A 187 -7.24 -12.64 -19.01
C LYS A 187 -6.92 -13.55 -17.82
N TYR A 188 -7.85 -13.65 -16.87
CA TYR A 188 -7.70 -14.45 -15.65
C TYR A 188 -7.85 -15.94 -15.90
N LYS A 189 -8.78 -16.34 -16.78
CA LYS A 189 -8.94 -17.75 -17.21
C LYS A 189 -7.66 -18.26 -17.86
N ASN A 190 -7.04 -17.46 -18.74
CA ASN A 190 -5.77 -17.79 -19.40
C ASN A 190 -4.62 -17.90 -18.42
N PHE A 191 -4.53 -17.00 -17.44
CA PHE A 191 -3.56 -17.09 -16.34
C PHE A 191 -3.71 -18.42 -15.57
N LEU A 192 -4.91 -18.76 -15.13
CA LEU A 192 -5.19 -20.03 -14.42
C LEU A 192 -4.84 -21.26 -15.25
N LYS A 193 -5.14 -21.25 -16.55
CA LYS A 193 -4.77 -22.34 -17.48
C LYS A 193 -3.26 -22.52 -17.55
N ASN A 194 -2.51 -21.42 -17.61
CA ASN A 194 -1.04 -21.44 -17.67
C ASN A 194 -0.43 -21.91 -16.34
N VAL A 195 -0.94 -21.46 -15.18
CA VAL A 195 -0.51 -21.96 -13.86
C VAL A 195 -0.70 -23.48 -13.75
N LYS A 196 -1.85 -24.00 -14.21
CA LYS A 196 -2.11 -25.46 -14.21
C LYS A 196 -1.14 -26.24 -15.10
N LYS A 197 -0.65 -25.67 -16.20
CA LYS A 197 0.37 -26.33 -17.04
C LYS A 197 1.73 -26.40 -16.33
N VAL A 198 2.17 -25.30 -15.68
CA VAL A 198 3.44 -25.27 -14.96
C VAL A 198 3.47 -26.26 -13.79
N LYS A 199 2.32 -26.48 -13.12
CA LYS A 199 2.25 -27.46 -12.01
C LYS A 199 2.27 -28.93 -12.44
N LYS A 200 2.07 -29.22 -13.73
CA LYS A 200 2.06 -30.61 -14.25
C LYS A 200 3.44 -31.05 -14.76
N ASN A 201 4.35 -30.12 -14.93
CA ASN A 201 5.75 -30.36 -15.27
C ASN A 201 6.61 -30.31 -14.00
#